data_399ab3888494466dde8f54328d3c3893
#
_entry.id   399ab3888494466dde8f54328d3c3893
#
_cell.length_a   1.000
_cell.length_b   1.000
_cell.length_c   1.000
_cell.angle_alpha   90.00
_cell.angle_beta   90.00
_cell.angle_gamma   90.00
#
_symmetry.space_group_name_H-M   'P 1'
#
loop_
_entity.id
_entity.type
_entity.pdbx_description
1 polymer ?
#
loop_
_entity_poly.entity_id
_entity_poly.type
_entity_poly.pdbx_seq_one_letter_code
_entity_poly.pdbx_strand_id
1 'polypeptide(L)'
;MPGTRKLGRATDSRNAMLRAMVTYLFENGKIETTVTRAKEVRSMAEKMVTLGKQDDLHAKRQVFSYITKEDVAKKVIDEIGPKYPARNGGYTRIYKTGPRRGDAAEMAIIELV
;
A
#
# COMPACT_ATOMS: atom_id res chain seq x y z
N MET A 1 1.43 26.17 -1.52
CA MET A 1 1.71 24.78 -1.24
C MET A 1 1.38 23.93 -2.43
N PRO A 2 2.29 23.14 -2.84
CA PRO A 2 2.00 22.24 -3.94
C PRO A 2 0.79 21.38 -3.65
N GLY A 3 0.12 20.96 -4.68
CA GLY A 3 -1.11 20.22 -4.55
C GLY A 3 -1.00 18.85 -3.92
N THR A 4 0.18 18.36 -3.65
CA THR A 4 0.34 17.05 -3.02
C THR A 4 0.09 17.13 -1.53
N ARG A 5 -0.57 16.12 -0.98
CA ARG A 5 -0.73 16.01 0.45
C ARG A 5 0.60 15.70 1.09
N LYS A 6 1.02 16.53 2.01
CA LYS A 6 2.29 16.31 2.67
C LYS A 6 2.17 15.69 4.04
N LEU A 7 0.99 15.71 4.62
CA LEU A 7 0.74 15.12 5.93
C LEU A 7 1.70 15.66 6.99
N GLY A 8 2.11 16.93 6.86
CA GLY A 8 3.01 17.57 7.79
C GLY A 8 4.46 17.13 7.71
N ARG A 9 4.86 16.42 6.64
CA ARG A 9 6.20 15.88 6.50
C ARG A 9 6.84 16.35 5.21
N ALA A 10 8.18 16.38 5.19
CA ALA A 10 8.93 16.59 3.96
C ALA A 10 8.66 15.43 2.99
N THR A 11 8.83 15.71 1.70
CA THR A 11 8.53 14.73 0.65
C THR A 11 9.27 13.41 0.84
N ASP A 12 10.56 13.46 1.18
CA ASP A 12 11.34 12.24 1.35
C ASP A 12 10.84 11.40 2.52
N SER A 13 10.55 12.06 3.65
CA SER A 13 10.00 11.37 4.83
C SER A 13 8.64 10.79 4.54
N ARG A 14 7.82 11.53 3.81
CA ARG A 14 6.48 11.08 3.45
C ARG A 14 6.55 9.83 2.57
N ASN A 15 7.44 9.85 1.58
CA ASN A 15 7.58 8.71 0.68
C ASN A 15 8.14 7.48 1.41
N ALA A 16 9.08 7.69 2.32
CA ALA A 16 9.62 6.59 3.13
C ALA A 16 8.55 5.98 4.02
N MET A 17 7.73 6.82 4.64
CA MET A 17 6.62 6.36 5.47
C MET A 17 5.61 5.56 4.65
N LEU A 18 5.24 6.07 3.48
CA LEU A 18 4.28 5.40 2.61
C LEU A 18 4.80 4.04 2.17
N ARG A 19 6.06 3.98 1.79
CA ARG A 19 6.70 2.72 1.40
C ARG A 19 6.68 1.70 2.54
N ALA A 20 6.99 2.15 3.75
CA ALA A 20 6.96 1.28 4.92
C ALA A 20 5.56 0.75 5.19
N MET A 21 4.54 1.60 5.04
CA MET A 21 3.16 1.20 5.27
C MET A 21 2.66 0.21 4.22
N VAL A 22 3.03 0.40 2.97
CA VAL A 22 2.68 -0.54 1.90
C VAL A 22 3.35 -1.89 2.16
N THR A 23 4.61 -1.88 2.56
CA THR A 23 5.32 -3.11 2.92
C THR A 23 4.62 -3.84 4.06
N TYR A 24 4.24 -3.09 5.09
CA TYR A 24 3.53 -3.66 6.24
C TYR A 24 2.19 -4.28 5.81
N LEU A 25 1.46 -3.59 4.93
CA LEU A 25 0.19 -4.12 4.43
C LEU A 25 0.39 -5.48 3.76
N PHE A 26 1.39 -5.61 2.91
CA PHE A 26 1.65 -6.88 2.24
C PHE A 26 2.15 -7.96 3.20
N GLU A 27 2.91 -7.56 4.21
CA GLU A 27 3.39 -8.50 5.22
C GLU A 27 2.25 -9.10 6.05
N ASN A 28 1.30 -8.27 6.44
CA ASN A 28 0.29 -8.63 7.44
C ASN A 28 -1.12 -8.77 6.87
N GLY A 29 -1.34 -8.34 5.65
CA GLY A 29 -2.65 -8.42 4.99
C GLY A 29 -3.57 -7.26 5.29
N LYS A 30 -3.32 -6.51 6.35
CA LYS A 30 -4.10 -5.32 6.69
C LYS A 30 -3.30 -4.40 7.58
N ILE A 31 -3.72 -3.13 7.59
CA ILE A 31 -3.11 -2.13 8.47
C ILE A 31 -4.18 -1.11 8.86
N GLU A 32 -4.15 -0.66 10.11
CA GLU A 32 -5.02 0.41 10.57
C GLU A 32 -4.25 1.71 10.58
N THR A 33 -4.84 2.76 10.01
CA THR A 33 -4.22 4.07 9.94
C THR A 33 -5.31 5.12 9.75
N THR A 34 -4.94 6.38 9.56
CA THR A 34 -5.93 7.41 9.27
C THR A 34 -6.54 7.19 7.88
N VAL A 35 -7.78 7.67 7.70
CA VAL A 35 -8.46 7.54 6.40
C VAL A 35 -7.62 8.12 5.27
N THR A 36 -7.02 9.30 5.50
CA THR A 36 -6.21 9.95 4.47
C THR A 36 -5.02 9.10 4.07
N ARG A 37 -4.31 8.55 5.04
CA ARG A 37 -3.15 7.69 4.76
C ARG A 37 -3.57 6.38 4.13
N ALA A 38 -4.70 5.82 4.56
CA ALA A 38 -5.21 4.60 3.97
C ALA A 38 -5.46 4.76 2.47
N LYS A 39 -5.98 5.90 2.05
CA LYS A 39 -6.21 6.17 0.64
C LYS A 39 -4.91 6.26 -0.16
N GLU A 40 -3.87 6.84 0.42
CA GLU A 40 -2.58 6.92 -0.24
C GLU A 40 -1.90 5.55 -0.32
N VAL A 41 -1.97 4.78 0.76
CA VAL A 41 -1.45 3.42 0.78
C VAL A 41 -2.14 2.57 -0.28
N ARG A 42 -3.46 2.70 -0.38
CA ARG A 42 -4.25 1.96 -1.36
C ARG A 42 -3.76 2.18 -2.78
N SER A 43 -3.56 3.44 -3.14
CA SER A 43 -3.12 3.79 -4.49
C SER A 43 -1.81 3.07 -4.85
N MET A 44 -0.83 3.12 -3.98
CA MET A 44 0.46 2.51 -4.25
C MET A 44 0.41 0.99 -4.13
N ALA A 45 -0.33 0.46 -3.15
CA ALA A 45 -0.45 -0.98 -2.99
C ALA A 45 -1.11 -1.62 -4.21
N GLU A 46 -2.14 -0.98 -4.74
CA GLU A 46 -2.81 -1.50 -5.94
C GLU A 46 -1.87 -1.52 -7.14
N LYS A 47 -1.05 -0.49 -7.27
CA LYS A 47 -0.05 -0.44 -8.32
C LYS A 47 0.95 -1.59 -8.18
N MET A 48 1.38 -1.88 -6.97
CA MET A 48 2.34 -2.96 -6.74
C MET A 48 1.74 -4.33 -7.05
N VAL A 49 0.47 -4.55 -6.71
CA VAL A 49 -0.19 -5.82 -7.04
C VAL A 49 -0.32 -5.97 -8.56
N THR A 50 -0.71 -4.90 -9.25
CA THR A 50 -0.80 -4.93 -10.71
C THR A 50 0.54 -5.28 -11.34
N LEU A 51 1.63 -4.68 -10.86
CA LEU A 51 2.97 -5.02 -11.33
C LEU A 51 3.34 -6.46 -11.00
N GLY A 52 2.98 -6.93 -9.81
CA GLY A 52 3.27 -8.30 -9.39
C GLY A 52 2.55 -9.35 -10.21
N LYS A 53 1.44 -8.99 -10.84
CA LYS A 53 0.70 -9.90 -11.71
C LYS A 53 1.33 -10.05 -13.08
N GLN A 54 2.11 -9.06 -13.50
CA GLN A 54 2.71 -9.06 -14.83
C GLN A 54 3.87 -10.04 -14.86
N ASP A 55 3.92 -10.84 -15.92
CA ASP A 55 4.98 -11.83 -16.07
C ASP A 55 6.08 -11.27 -16.94
N ASP A 56 6.70 -10.16 -16.49
CA ASP A 56 7.85 -9.61 -17.17
C ASP A 56 8.86 -9.09 -16.16
N LEU A 57 10.11 -9.10 -16.57
CA LEU A 57 11.23 -8.77 -15.71
C LEU A 57 11.20 -7.31 -15.24
N HIS A 58 10.74 -6.43 -16.13
CA HIS A 58 10.68 -5.00 -15.80
C HIS A 58 9.72 -4.72 -14.65
N ALA A 59 8.54 -5.33 -14.71
CA ALA A 59 7.56 -5.17 -13.64
C ALA A 59 8.09 -5.72 -12.31
N LYS A 60 8.72 -6.89 -12.35
CA LYS A 60 9.30 -7.49 -11.15
C LYS A 60 10.37 -6.59 -10.54
N ARG A 61 11.21 -5.99 -11.38
CA ARG A 61 12.23 -5.06 -10.91
C ARG A 61 11.62 -3.84 -10.23
N GLN A 62 10.49 -3.36 -10.75
CA GLN A 62 9.80 -2.22 -10.13
C GLN A 62 9.28 -2.58 -8.75
N VAL A 63 8.74 -3.79 -8.56
CA VAL A 63 8.27 -4.24 -7.25
C VAL A 63 9.45 -4.30 -6.28
N PHE A 64 10.55 -4.93 -6.68
CA PHE A 64 11.73 -5.02 -5.81
C PHE A 64 12.35 -3.66 -5.51
N SER A 65 12.25 -2.73 -6.45
CA SER A 65 12.75 -1.38 -6.26
C SER A 65 11.97 -0.62 -5.21
N TYR A 66 10.66 -0.81 -5.18
CA TYR A 66 9.81 -0.09 -4.24
C TYR A 66 9.73 -0.78 -2.87
N ILE A 67 9.55 -2.09 -2.87
CA ILE A 67 9.46 -2.87 -1.63
C ILE A 67 10.85 -3.41 -1.33
N THR A 68 11.56 -2.73 -0.43
CA THR A 68 12.96 -3.05 -0.17
C THR A 68 13.18 -4.31 0.65
N LYS A 69 12.15 -4.78 1.35
CA LYS A 69 12.23 -6.09 2.01
C LYS A 69 12.02 -7.17 0.96
N GLU A 70 13.09 -7.88 0.66
CA GLU A 70 13.12 -8.83 -0.45
C GLU A 70 12.08 -9.95 -0.31
N ASP A 71 11.90 -10.46 0.90
CA ASP A 71 10.91 -11.50 1.15
C ASP A 71 9.48 -11.02 0.90
N VAL A 72 9.19 -9.76 1.24
CA VAL A 72 7.87 -9.18 0.99
C VAL A 72 7.66 -8.93 -0.49
N ALA A 73 8.68 -8.43 -1.19
CA ALA A 73 8.59 -8.22 -2.64
C ALA A 73 8.34 -9.55 -3.35
N LYS A 74 9.02 -10.61 -2.96
CA LYS A 74 8.78 -11.95 -3.52
C LYS A 74 7.36 -12.43 -3.22
N LYS A 75 6.86 -12.15 -2.03
CA LYS A 75 5.49 -12.52 -1.68
C LYS A 75 4.48 -11.83 -2.59
N VAL A 76 4.68 -10.57 -2.93
CA VAL A 76 3.79 -9.85 -3.84
C VAL A 76 3.78 -10.51 -5.21
N ILE A 77 4.93 -10.91 -5.72
CA ILE A 77 5.04 -11.51 -7.04
C ILE A 77 4.52 -12.95 -7.05
N ASP A 78 4.90 -13.74 -6.05
CA ASP A 78 4.66 -15.19 -6.06
C ASP A 78 3.32 -15.59 -5.46
N GLU A 79 2.79 -14.81 -4.54
CA GLU A 79 1.59 -15.18 -3.80
C GLU A 79 0.44 -14.20 -3.97
N ILE A 80 0.68 -12.91 -3.79
CA ILE A 80 -0.39 -11.92 -3.79
C ILE A 80 -0.90 -11.64 -5.19
N GLY A 81 0.00 -11.36 -6.13
CA GLY A 81 -0.40 -11.11 -7.52
C GLY A 81 -1.23 -12.24 -8.12
N PRO A 82 -0.78 -13.49 -8.01
CA PRO A 82 -1.52 -14.63 -8.56
C PRO A 82 -2.91 -14.86 -7.97
N LYS A 83 -3.22 -14.27 -6.82
CA LYS A 83 -4.56 -14.38 -6.23
C LYS A 83 -5.63 -13.66 -7.04
N TYR A 84 -5.24 -12.74 -7.90
CA TYR A 84 -6.20 -11.87 -8.59
C TYR A 84 -6.03 -11.93 -10.10
N PRO A 85 -6.04 -13.13 -10.70
CA PRO A 85 -5.67 -13.26 -12.12
C PRO A 85 -6.64 -12.53 -13.05
N ALA A 86 -7.91 -12.42 -12.68
CA ALA A 86 -8.92 -11.81 -13.54
C ALA A 86 -9.26 -10.37 -13.16
N ARG A 87 -8.68 -9.82 -12.09
CA ARG A 87 -9.00 -8.47 -11.65
C ARG A 87 -8.05 -7.44 -12.25
N ASN A 88 -8.61 -6.29 -12.58
CA ASN A 88 -7.84 -5.16 -13.08
C ASN A 88 -7.87 -4.02 -12.07
N GLY A 89 -7.61 -4.32 -10.81
CA GLY A 89 -7.69 -3.38 -9.71
C GLY A 89 -8.65 -3.88 -8.66
N GLY A 90 -8.89 -3.06 -7.63
CA GLY A 90 -9.80 -3.46 -6.55
C GLY A 90 -9.26 -4.58 -5.69
N TYR A 91 -7.94 -4.62 -5.49
CA TYR A 91 -7.30 -5.65 -4.68
C TYR A 91 -7.37 -5.36 -3.20
N THR A 92 -7.78 -4.16 -2.83
CA THR A 92 -7.86 -3.73 -1.43
C THR A 92 -9.23 -3.17 -1.14
N ARG A 93 -9.58 -3.14 0.14
CA ARG A 93 -10.76 -2.43 0.59
C ARG A 93 -10.44 -1.65 1.85
N ILE A 94 -11.15 -0.53 2.03
CA ILE A 94 -10.98 0.36 3.16
C ILE A 94 -12.32 0.47 3.87
N TYR A 95 -12.31 0.31 5.20
CA TYR A 95 -13.49 0.64 5.99
C TYR A 95 -13.11 1.44 7.21
N LYS A 96 -13.95 2.42 7.51
CA LYS A 96 -13.72 3.34 8.62
C LYS A 96 -14.00 2.65 9.94
N THR A 97 -13.15 2.93 10.92
CA THR A 97 -13.30 2.37 12.25
C THR A 97 -13.71 3.39 13.29
N GLY A 98 -13.85 4.67 12.90
CA GLY A 98 -14.26 5.73 13.78
C GLY A 98 -13.11 6.60 14.23
N PRO A 99 -13.41 7.63 15.04
CA PRO A 99 -12.38 8.56 15.47
C PRO A 99 -11.41 7.92 16.46
N ARG A 100 -10.16 8.33 16.39
CA ARG A 100 -9.12 7.88 17.30
C ARG A 100 -9.26 8.61 18.64
N ARG A 101 -8.98 7.90 19.73
CA ARG A 101 -8.94 8.52 21.05
C ARG A 101 -7.81 9.56 21.07
N GLY A 102 -8.09 10.68 21.68
CA GLY A 102 -7.13 11.74 21.89
C GLY A 102 -7.29 12.87 20.91
N ASP A 103 -7.08 12.63 19.62
CA ASP A 103 -7.13 13.70 18.62
C ASP A 103 -8.33 13.60 17.68
N ALA A 104 -9.19 12.60 17.86
CA ALA A 104 -10.39 12.40 17.06
C ALA A 104 -10.12 12.23 15.56
N ALA A 105 -8.89 11.88 15.17
CA ALA A 105 -8.59 11.61 13.75
C ALA A 105 -9.40 10.41 13.28
N GLU A 106 -9.99 10.53 12.08
CA GLU A 106 -10.74 9.41 11.50
C GLU A 106 -9.81 8.28 11.12
N MET A 107 -10.08 7.10 11.64
CA MET A 107 -9.26 5.91 11.39
C MET A 107 -9.94 4.98 10.41
N ALA A 108 -9.14 4.17 9.75
CA ALA A 108 -9.64 3.18 8.81
C ALA A 108 -8.70 1.99 8.78
N ILE A 109 -9.25 0.85 8.37
CA ILE A 109 -8.45 -0.33 8.08
C ILE A 109 -8.44 -0.49 6.57
N ILE A 110 -7.25 -0.68 6.01
CA ILE A 110 -7.08 -1.10 4.62
C ILE A 110 -6.59 -2.54 4.64
N GLU A 111 -7.20 -3.39 3.83
CA GLU A 111 -6.81 -4.79 3.76
C GLU A 111 -6.87 -5.31 2.35
N LEU A 112 -6.12 -6.38 2.12
CA LEU A 112 -6.17 -7.09 0.84
C LEU A 112 -7.47 -7.92 0.80
N VAL A 113 -8.12 -7.87 -0.34
CA VAL A 113 -9.38 -8.61 -0.54
C VAL A 113 -9.13 -10.11 -0.64
#